data_3e1ace58eabdc421879b80f4956f8211
#
_entry.id   3e1ace58eabdc421879b80f4956f8211
#
_cell.length_a   1.000
_cell.length_b   1.000
_cell.length_c   1.000
_cell.angle_alpha   90.00
_cell.angle_beta   90.00
_cell.angle_gamma   90.00
#
_symmetry.space_group_name_H-M   'P 1'
#
loop_
_entity.id
_entity.type
_entity.pdbx_description
1 polymer ?
#
loop_
_entity_poly.entity_id
_entity_poly.type
_entity_poly.pdbx_seq_one_letter_code
_entity_poly.pdbx_strand_id
1 'polypeptide(L)'
;MDKINVDSYSNEHANDLKRTNTYLSISPELFEKLYLSPKAQTHGKLRRTFGNPTPVGVLGFCVALTPVSAELMGWRGASGTSATIVVFLAYGSHFLTMAITYTPFFAAISSYNADGSQEQSPAFLATFGFYAVCMTTLSFIFLICSLRTNAVYVAVFASGAIGFGLFSGAAWNIAAGNDTMGKHLIVGTGACFFVACMAGWYLLFAIMMTAVDMPFAVPVGDLSTMIKGMSDVERNN
;
A
#
# COMPACT_ATOMS: atom_id res chain seq x y z
N MET A 1 25.38 53.84 -32.55
CA MET A 1 25.63 52.39 -32.34
C MET A 1 26.01 52.22 -30.87
N ASP A 2 24.99 52.18 -30.03
CA ASP A 2 25.20 52.04 -28.58
C ASP A 2 25.51 50.57 -28.27
N LYS A 3 26.67 50.33 -27.65
CA LYS A 3 27.02 48.99 -27.13
C LYS A 3 26.11 48.68 -25.92
N ILE A 4 25.19 47.79 -26.10
CA ILE A 4 24.37 47.23 -25.03
C ILE A 4 25.36 46.55 -24.04
N ASN A 5 25.39 47.07 -22.82
CA ASN A 5 26.24 46.58 -21.74
C ASN A 5 25.67 45.24 -21.20
N VAL A 6 26.18 44.15 -21.72
CA VAL A 6 25.78 42.79 -21.37
C VAL A 6 26.05 42.41 -19.91
N ASP A 7 27.04 43.09 -19.29
CA ASP A 7 27.45 42.80 -17.92
C ASP A 7 26.48 43.29 -16.85
N SER A 8 25.62 44.29 -17.18
CA SER A 8 24.60 44.75 -16.25
C SER A 8 23.41 43.79 -16.16
N TYR A 9 23.04 43.15 -17.28
CA TYR A 9 21.94 42.17 -17.33
C TYR A 9 22.26 40.88 -16.60
N SER A 10 23.52 40.42 -16.64
CA SER A 10 23.92 39.19 -15.93
C SER A 10 23.96 39.38 -14.41
N ASN A 11 24.30 40.59 -13.94
CA ASN A 11 24.30 40.87 -12.50
C ASN A 11 22.95 41.08 -11.87
N GLU A 12 21.97 41.62 -12.62
CA GLU A 12 20.58 41.73 -12.15
C GLU A 12 19.93 40.34 -12.01
N HIS A 13 20.11 39.46 -13.00
CA HIS A 13 19.58 38.10 -12.93
C HIS A 13 20.25 37.25 -11.84
N ALA A 14 21.54 37.40 -11.60
CA ALA A 14 22.24 36.73 -10.52
C ALA A 14 21.77 37.20 -9.13
N ASN A 15 21.43 38.48 -9.00
CA ASN A 15 20.89 39.05 -7.77
C ASN A 15 19.41 38.65 -7.53
N ASP A 16 18.61 38.50 -8.58
CA ASP A 16 17.23 37.99 -8.48
C ASP A 16 17.20 36.49 -8.10
N LEU A 17 18.12 35.69 -8.63
CA LEU A 17 18.27 34.28 -8.22
C LEU A 17 18.72 34.14 -6.76
N LYS A 18 19.59 35.03 -6.28
CA LYS A 18 19.98 35.08 -4.86
C LYS A 18 18.82 35.53 -3.97
N ARG A 19 17.98 36.45 -4.40
CA ARG A 19 16.77 36.87 -3.67
C ARG A 19 15.73 35.77 -3.60
N THR A 20 15.51 35.00 -4.67
CA THR A 20 14.54 33.91 -4.70
C THR A 20 14.94 32.76 -3.77
N ASN A 21 16.25 32.46 -3.65
CA ASN A 21 16.77 31.47 -2.71
C ASN A 21 16.62 31.87 -1.22
N THR A 22 16.52 33.17 -0.92
CA THR A 22 16.42 33.63 0.47
C THR A 22 14.99 33.52 1.01
N TYR A 23 13.96 33.41 0.16
CA TYR A 23 12.57 33.27 0.57
C TYR A 23 12.14 31.80 0.82
N LEU A 24 12.95 30.82 0.46
CA LEU A 24 12.68 29.39 0.66
C LEU A 24 13.50 28.76 1.80
N SER A 25 14.30 29.52 2.54
CA SER A 25 14.99 29.00 3.70
C SER A 25 14.05 28.95 4.90
N ILE A 26 13.36 27.83 5.07
CA ILE A 26 12.76 27.48 6.36
C ILE A 26 13.90 27.47 7.37
N SER A 27 13.76 28.23 8.48
CA SER A 27 14.79 28.22 9.52
C SER A 27 15.05 26.79 10.00
N PRO A 28 16.27 26.40 10.31
CA PRO A 28 16.57 25.05 10.82
C PRO A 28 15.69 24.66 12.01
N GLU A 29 15.36 25.61 12.87
CA GLU A 29 14.47 25.42 14.03
C GLU A 29 13.01 25.15 13.62
N LEU A 30 12.53 25.78 12.54
CA LEU A 30 11.18 25.54 12.02
C LEU A 30 11.12 24.21 11.28
N PHE A 31 12.18 23.85 10.56
CA PHE A 31 12.32 22.54 9.92
C PHE A 31 12.35 21.41 10.97
N GLU A 32 13.14 21.60 12.04
CA GLU A 32 13.23 20.65 13.13
C GLU A 32 11.89 20.50 13.89
N LYS A 33 11.17 21.60 14.11
CA LYS A 33 9.83 21.59 14.70
C LYS A 33 8.78 20.91 13.84
N LEU A 34 8.84 21.08 12.53
CA LEU A 34 7.85 20.53 11.58
C LEU A 34 8.11 19.07 11.23
N TYR A 35 9.38 18.67 11.12
CA TYR A 35 9.74 17.38 10.53
C TYR A 35 10.48 16.42 11.45
N LEU A 36 11.24 16.89 12.44
CA LEU A 36 12.13 16.06 13.26
C LEU A 36 11.74 15.95 14.73
N SER A 37 10.82 16.78 15.22
CA SER A 37 10.36 16.72 16.61
C SER A 37 8.89 16.36 16.68
N PRO A 38 8.52 15.09 16.84
CA PRO A 38 7.21 14.76 17.33
C PRO A 38 7.16 15.11 18.83
N LYS A 39 7.08 16.38 19.19
CA LYS A 39 6.64 16.76 20.51
C LYS A 39 5.17 16.41 20.60
N ALA A 40 4.90 15.19 21.08
CA ALA A 40 3.59 14.74 21.51
C ALA A 40 3.13 15.60 22.70
N GLN A 41 2.78 16.86 22.45
CA GLN A 41 2.01 17.65 23.38
C GLN A 41 0.54 17.28 23.18
N THR A 42 0.14 16.24 23.88
CA THR A 42 -1.23 15.73 23.98
C THR A 42 -2.14 16.68 24.77
N HIS A 43 -2.17 17.95 24.46
CA HIS A 43 -3.11 18.89 25.05
C HIS A 43 -4.11 19.39 24.01
N GLY A 44 -5.37 19.00 24.19
CA GLY A 44 -6.64 19.63 23.76
C GLY A 44 -6.83 20.10 22.31
N LYS A 45 -5.82 20.56 21.64
CA LYS A 45 -5.87 21.05 20.26
C LYS A 45 -5.66 19.96 19.20
N LEU A 46 -5.02 18.84 19.55
CA LEU A 46 -4.78 17.70 18.63
C LEU A 46 -6.08 16.98 18.23
N ARG A 47 -7.16 17.13 18.99
CA ARG A 47 -8.48 16.61 18.62
C ARG A 47 -9.14 17.36 17.46
N ARG A 48 -8.60 18.53 17.06
CA ARG A 48 -9.13 19.38 15.99
C ARG A 48 -8.16 19.59 14.83
N THR A 49 -6.96 19.03 14.92
CA THR A 49 -5.99 19.03 13.82
C THR A 49 -6.04 17.67 13.12
N PHE A 50 -6.19 17.70 11.80
CA PHE A 50 -6.07 16.50 10.97
C PHE A 50 -4.73 15.82 11.27
N GLY A 51 -4.74 14.51 11.47
CA GLY A 51 -3.52 13.74 11.64
C GLY A 51 -2.59 13.96 10.45
N ASN A 52 -1.29 14.11 10.70
CA ASN A 52 -0.31 14.18 9.62
C ASN A 52 -0.26 12.82 8.89
N PRO A 53 -0.66 12.72 7.60
CA PRO A 53 -0.66 11.46 6.86
C PRO A 53 0.76 11.01 6.45
N THR A 54 1.78 11.86 6.62
CA THR A 54 3.16 11.60 6.22
C THR A 54 3.73 10.30 6.82
N PRO A 55 3.54 9.98 8.12
CA PRO A 55 4.03 8.72 8.69
C PRO A 55 3.45 7.47 8.01
N VAL A 56 2.18 7.51 7.61
CA VAL A 56 1.53 6.39 6.89
C VAL A 56 2.12 6.24 5.50
N GLY A 57 2.35 7.35 4.80
CA GLY A 57 3.01 7.34 3.49
C GLY A 57 4.44 6.81 3.57
N VAL A 58 5.20 7.23 4.57
CA VAL A 58 6.58 6.76 4.79
C VAL A 58 6.60 5.28 5.16
N LEU A 59 5.67 4.81 6.00
CA LEU A 59 5.56 3.38 6.33
C LEU A 59 5.25 2.55 5.08
N GLY A 60 4.28 2.96 4.26
CA GLY A 60 3.96 2.31 2.99
C GLY A 60 5.15 2.28 2.03
N PHE A 61 5.88 3.40 1.93
CA PHE A 61 7.11 3.50 1.15
C PHE A 61 8.18 2.51 1.66
N CYS A 62 8.47 2.50 2.96
CA CYS A 62 9.49 1.59 3.53
C CYS A 62 9.12 0.12 3.33
N VAL A 63 7.87 -0.25 3.59
CA VAL A 63 7.38 -1.64 3.45
C VAL A 63 7.42 -2.09 1.99
N ALA A 64 7.11 -1.22 1.03
CA ALA A 64 7.14 -1.55 -0.39
C ALA A 64 8.57 -1.53 -0.97
N LEU A 65 9.39 -0.53 -0.60
CA LEU A 65 10.71 -0.32 -1.19
C LEU A 65 11.79 -1.27 -0.62
N THR A 66 11.68 -1.68 0.64
CA THR A 66 12.68 -2.55 1.27
C THR A 66 12.86 -3.88 0.53
N PRO A 67 11.80 -4.67 0.24
CA PRO A 67 11.95 -5.92 -0.50
C PRO A 67 12.42 -5.68 -1.95
N VAL A 68 11.93 -4.62 -2.60
CA VAL A 68 12.36 -4.25 -3.96
C VAL A 68 13.85 -3.91 -3.99
N SER A 69 14.34 -3.17 -3.00
CA SER A 69 15.76 -2.82 -2.91
C SER A 69 16.64 -4.04 -2.67
N ALA A 70 16.23 -4.95 -1.80
CA ALA A 70 16.94 -6.20 -1.55
C ALA A 70 17.03 -7.07 -2.81
N GLU A 71 15.95 -7.11 -3.59
CA GLU A 71 15.87 -7.85 -4.85
C GLU A 71 16.76 -7.22 -5.94
N LEU A 72 16.71 -5.89 -6.11
CA LEU A 72 17.57 -5.16 -7.05
C LEU A 72 19.06 -5.26 -6.72
N MET A 73 19.41 -5.36 -5.43
CA MET A 73 20.79 -5.58 -4.98
C MET A 73 21.23 -7.03 -5.12
N GLY A 74 20.37 -7.94 -5.55
CA GLY A 74 20.69 -9.35 -5.71
C GLY A 74 20.98 -10.06 -4.40
N TRP A 75 20.45 -9.57 -3.28
CA TRP A 75 20.67 -10.19 -1.98
C TRP A 75 20.25 -11.66 -2.00
N ARG A 76 21.18 -12.53 -1.63
CA ARG A 76 21.02 -13.99 -1.59
C ARG A 76 20.66 -14.65 -2.93
N GLY A 77 21.07 -14.08 -4.04
CA GLY A 77 20.77 -14.61 -5.38
C GLY A 77 19.31 -14.40 -5.79
N ALA A 78 18.63 -13.45 -5.14
CA ALA A 78 17.32 -12.98 -5.59
C ALA A 78 17.50 -12.39 -7.00
N SER A 79 17.31 -13.21 -8.01
CA SER A 79 17.11 -12.77 -9.38
C SER A 79 15.62 -12.40 -9.48
N GLY A 80 15.34 -11.07 -9.43
CA GLY A 80 14.02 -10.52 -9.32
C GLY A 80 12.98 -11.23 -10.14
N THR A 81 12.11 -11.99 -9.51
CA THR A 81 10.87 -12.37 -10.15
C THR A 81 9.95 -11.16 -10.11
N SER A 82 9.72 -10.58 -11.27
CA SER A 82 8.76 -9.46 -11.46
C SER A 82 7.44 -9.70 -10.73
N ALA A 83 7.05 -10.95 -10.51
CA ALA A 83 5.84 -11.34 -9.80
C ALA A 83 5.80 -10.86 -8.35
N THR A 84 6.89 -10.99 -7.59
CA THR A 84 6.93 -10.56 -6.17
C THR A 84 6.78 -9.05 -6.05
N ILE A 85 7.46 -8.27 -6.91
CA ILE A 85 7.35 -6.82 -6.96
C ILE A 85 5.91 -6.41 -7.26
N VAL A 86 5.26 -7.04 -8.25
CA VAL A 86 3.88 -6.74 -8.64
C VAL A 86 2.92 -6.97 -7.49
N VAL A 87 3.06 -8.07 -6.72
CA VAL A 87 2.22 -8.36 -5.55
C VAL A 87 2.34 -7.28 -4.49
N PHE A 88 3.56 -6.91 -4.10
CA PHE A 88 3.76 -5.88 -3.06
C PHE A 88 3.29 -4.50 -3.49
N LEU A 89 3.53 -4.11 -4.75
CA LEU A 89 3.04 -2.84 -5.29
C LEU A 89 1.52 -2.81 -5.37
N ALA A 90 0.88 -3.91 -5.78
CA ALA A 90 -0.57 -4.00 -5.90
C ALA A 90 -1.27 -3.85 -4.55
N TYR A 91 -0.83 -4.58 -3.52
CA TYR A 91 -1.40 -4.42 -2.17
C TYR A 91 -0.97 -3.12 -1.50
N GLY A 92 0.23 -2.61 -1.78
CA GLY A 92 0.67 -1.29 -1.32
C GLY A 92 -0.23 -0.19 -1.88
N SER A 93 -0.57 -0.23 -3.16
CA SER A 93 -1.51 0.71 -3.79
C SER A 93 -2.93 0.57 -3.24
N HIS A 94 -3.38 -0.65 -2.90
CA HIS A 94 -4.65 -0.88 -2.22
C HIS A 94 -4.71 -0.13 -0.88
N PHE A 95 -3.71 -0.29 -0.02
CA PHE A 95 -3.68 0.42 1.28
C PHE A 95 -3.62 1.94 1.11
N LEU A 96 -2.89 2.44 0.10
CA LEU A 96 -2.87 3.86 -0.23
C LEU A 96 -4.27 4.34 -0.68
N THR A 97 -4.95 3.57 -1.53
CA THR A 97 -6.32 3.86 -1.96
C THR A 97 -7.27 3.93 -0.77
N MET A 98 -7.18 2.97 0.17
CA MET A 98 -7.97 3.00 1.40
C MET A 98 -7.67 4.26 2.23
N ALA A 99 -6.40 4.59 2.43
CA ALA A 99 -6.00 5.78 3.19
C ALA A 99 -6.57 7.06 2.58
N ILE A 100 -6.49 7.22 1.26
CA ILE A 100 -7.04 8.37 0.53
C ILE A 100 -8.58 8.39 0.64
N THR A 101 -9.24 7.26 0.42
CA THR A 101 -10.70 7.16 0.45
C THR A 101 -11.29 7.54 1.80
N TYR A 102 -10.65 7.10 2.90
CA TYR A 102 -11.14 7.35 4.25
C TYR A 102 -10.57 8.62 4.90
N THR A 103 -9.71 9.36 4.22
CA THR A 103 -9.22 10.65 4.71
C THR A 103 -10.18 11.77 4.27
N PRO A 104 -10.87 12.48 5.19
CA PRO A 104 -11.87 13.49 4.86
C PRO A 104 -11.37 14.60 3.95
N PHE A 105 -10.08 14.94 4.02
CA PHE A 105 -9.45 15.96 3.19
C PHE A 105 -9.63 15.72 1.68
N PHE A 106 -9.65 14.47 1.24
CA PHE A 106 -9.81 14.12 -0.18
C PHE A 106 -11.26 14.06 -0.64
N ALA A 107 -12.22 14.23 0.26
CA ALA A 107 -13.64 14.28 -0.02
C ALA A 107 -14.21 13.07 -0.81
N ALA A 108 -13.53 11.93 -0.78
CA ALA A 108 -13.91 10.77 -1.58
C ALA A 108 -15.29 10.20 -1.19
N ILE A 109 -15.63 10.18 0.10
CA ILE A 109 -16.94 9.75 0.61
C ILE A 109 -17.94 10.90 0.52
N SER A 110 -17.56 12.12 0.97
CA SER A 110 -18.47 13.26 1.02
C SER A 110 -18.94 13.74 -0.34
N SER A 111 -18.18 13.46 -1.43
CA SER A 111 -18.61 13.79 -2.80
C SER A 111 -19.87 13.02 -3.27
N TYR A 112 -20.22 11.93 -2.59
CA TYR A 112 -21.45 11.18 -2.84
C TYR A 112 -22.66 11.69 -2.04
N ASN A 113 -22.45 12.64 -1.13
CA ASN A 113 -23.47 13.16 -0.24
C ASN A 113 -23.74 14.64 -0.51
N ALA A 114 -25.01 15.00 -0.76
CA ALA A 114 -25.39 16.38 -1.06
C ALA A 114 -25.13 17.36 0.10
N ASP A 115 -25.11 16.85 1.34
CA ASP A 115 -24.80 17.60 2.57
C ASP A 115 -23.30 17.65 2.91
N GLY A 116 -22.45 17.00 2.09
CA GLY A 116 -21.01 16.90 2.35
C GLY A 116 -20.63 16.04 3.54
N SER A 117 -21.54 15.23 4.07
CA SER A 117 -21.29 14.32 5.19
C SER A 117 -20.27 13.22 4.82
N GLN A 118 -19.59 12.68 5.84
CA GLN A 118 -18.65 11.56 5.69
C GLN A 118 -19.36 10.20 5.90
N GLU A 119 -20.68 10.16 5.78
CA GLU A 119 -21.44 8.91 5.87
C GLU A 119 -21.33 8.13 4.56
N GLN A 120 -21.19 6.81 4.69
CA GLN A 120 -21.11 5.93 3.51
C GLN A 120 -22.49 5.77 2.90
N SER A 121 -22.81 6.59 1.90
CA SER A 121 -24.10 6.50 1.19
C SER A 121 -24.23 5.21 0.38
N PRO A 122 -25.44 4.77 0.07
CA PRO A 122 -25.66 3.61 -0.81
C PRO A 122 -24.95 3.71 -2.15
N ALA A 123 -24.88 4.92 -2.73
CA ALA A 123 -24.18 5.15 -3.99
C ALA A 123 -22.66 4.96 -3.87
N PHE A 124 -22.07 5.42 -2.77
CA PHE A 124 -20.65 5.16 -2.46
C PHE A 124 -20.39 3.65 -2.32
N LEU A 125 -21.19 2.97 -1.49
CA LEU A 125 -21.04 1.53 -1.24
C LEU A 125 -21.22 0.69 -2.51
N ALA A 126 -22.18 1.03 -3.36
CA ALA A 126 -22.40 0.36 -4.63
C ALA A 126 -21.17 0.48 -5.55
N THR A 127 -20.57 1.68 -5.63
CA THR A 127 -19.35 1.92 -6.40
C THR A 127 -18.15 1.20 -5.78
N PHE A 128 -18.00 1.28 -4.48
CA PHE A 128 -16.88 0.68 -3.75
C PHE A 128 -16.89 -0.85 -3.80
N GLY A 129 -18.06 -1.46 -3.94
CA GLY A 129 -18.22 -2.89 -4.20
C GLY A 129 -17.50 -3.37 -5.46
N PHE A 130 -17.50 -2.58 -6.54
CA PHE A 130 -16.74 -2.91 -7.77
C PHE A 130 -15.23 -2.85 -7.57
N TYR A 131 -14.74 -1.91 -6.75
CA TYR A 131 -13.34 -1.90 -6.37
C TYR A 131 -12.94 -3.20 -5.65
N ALA A 132 -13.79 -3.69 -4.76
CA ALA A 132 -13.57 -4.97 -4.07
C ALA A 132 -13.57 -6.17 -5.04
N VAL A 133 -14.40 -6.16 -6.09
CA VAL A 133 -14.35 -7.17 -7.17
C VAL A 133 -13.00 -7.16 -7.88
N CYS A 134 -12.47 -5.98 -8.20
CA CYS A 134 -11.14 -5.86 -8.81
C CYS A 134 -10.07 -6.46 -7.91
N MET A 135 -10.11 -6.19 -6.61
CA MET A 135 -9.18 -6.76 -5.64
C MET A 135 -9.35 -8.27 -5.48
N THR A 136 -10.57 -8.78 -5.56
CA THR A 136 -10.85 -10.22 -5.60
C THR A 136 -10.19 -10.88 -6.81
N THR A 137 -10.38 -10.30 -8.00
CA THR A 137 -9.81 -10.81 -9.24
C THR A 137 -8.28 -10.80 -9.20
N LEU A 138 -7.69 -9.71 -8.72
CA LEU A 138 -6.24 -9.58 -8.55
C LEU A 138 -5.70 -10.64 -7.58
N SER A 139 -6.34 -10.80 -6.42
CA SER A 139 -5.96 -11.81 -5.42
C SER A 139 -6.09 -13.23 -5.96
N PHE A 140 -7.09 -13.49 -6.81
CA PHE A 140 -7.28 -14.78 -7.47
C PHE A 140 -6.16 -15.07 -8.49
N ILE A 141 -5.73 -14.07 -9.26
CA ILE A 141 -4.56 -14.20 -10.15
C ILE A 141 -3.31 -14.55 -9.34
N PHE A 142 -3.07 -13.85 -8.24
CA PHE A 142 -1.93 -14.13 -7.36
C PHE A 142 -2.04 -15.50 -6.69
N LEU A 143 -3.25 -15.96 -6.36
CA LEU A 143 -3.49 -17.31 -5.88
C LEU A 143 -3.00 -18.35 -6.90
N ILE A 144 -3.38 -18.22 -8.16
CA ILE A 144 -2.91 -19.14 -9.23
C ILE A 144 -1.39 -19.10 -9.34
N CYS A 145 -0.78 -17.92 -9.34
CA CYS A 145 0.68 -17.77 -9.38
C CYS A 145 1.36 -18.44 -8.17
N SER A 146 0.74 -18.35 -6.98
CA SER A 146 1.30 -18.88 -5.73
C SER A 146 1.31 -20.41 -5.65
N LEU A 147 0.54 -21.10 -6.47
CA LEU A 147 0.53 -22.59 -6.54
C LEU A 147 1.90 -23.20 -6.92
N ARG A 148 2.80 -22.39 -7.45
CA ARG A 148 4.18 -22.79 -7.76
C ARG A 148 5.22 -22.17 -6.82
N THR A 149 4.81 -21.63 -5.69
CA THR A 149 5.71 -21.01 -4.70
C THR A 149 5.68 -21.80 -3.40
N ASN A 150 4.85 -21.42 -2.45
CA ASN A 150 4.72 -22.11 -1.18
C ASN A 150 3.28 -22.05 -0.64
N ALA A 151 2.96 -22.97 0.26
CA ALA A 151 1.62 -23.13 0.80
C ALA A 151 1.15 -21.92 1.60
N VAL A 152 2.06 -21.14 2.19
CA VAL A 152 1.72 -19.95 2.97
C VAL A 152 1.20 -18.84 2.05
N TYR A 153 1.84 -18.60 0.90
CA TYR A 153 1.32 -17.66 -0.09
C TYR A 153 -0.06 -18.09 -0.62
N VAL A 154 -0.26 -19.38 -0.85
CA VAL A 154 -1.57 -19.92 -1.26
C VAL A 154 -2.63 -19.57 -0.20
N ALA A 155 -2.34 -19.78 1.08
CA ALA A 155 -3.25 -19.43 2.17
C ALA A 155 -3.55 -17.91 2.21
N VAL A 156 -2.53 -17.06 2.04
CA VAL A 156 -2.69 -15.60 2.00
C VAL A 156 -3.61 -15.17 0.87
N PHE A 157 -3.34 -15.62 -0.36
CA PHE A 157 -4.11 -15.17 -1.53
C PHE A 157 -5.48 -15.82 -1.62
N ALA A 158 -5.65 -17.06 -1.16
CA ALA A 158 -6.96 -17.70 -1.10
C ALA A 158 -7.88 -16.99 -0.10
N SER A 159 -7.40 -16.75 1.12
CA SER A 159 -8.17 -16.02 2.12
C SER A 159 -8.41 -14.56 1.72
N GLY A 160 -7.42 -13.91 1.08
CA GLY A 160 -7.57 -12.56 0.53
C GLY A 160 -8.65 -12.49 -0.55
N ALA A 161 -8.64 -13.41 -1.53
CA ALA A 161 -9.64 -13.45 -2.60
C ALA A 161 -11.06 -13.66 -2.04
N ILE A 162 -11.23 -14.60 -1.12
CA ILE A 162 -12.52 -14.84 -0.46
C ILE A 162 -12.94 -13.58 0.33
N GLY A 163 -12.02 -12.99 1.10
CA GLY A 163 -12.28 -11.82 1.91
C GLY A 163 -12.75 -10.61 1.08
N PHE A 164 -12.09 -10.29 -0.02
CA PHE A 164 -12.52 -9.21 -0.91
C PHE A 164 -13.85 -9.51 -1.61
N GLY A 165 -14.11 -10.77 -1.97
CA GLY A 165 -15.39 -11.18 -2.54
C GLY A 165 -16.55 -11.02 -1.54
N LEU A 166 -16.37 -11.42 -0.29
CA LEU A 166 -17.34 -11.20 0.78
C LEU A 166 -17.55 -9.72 1.05
N PHE A 167 -16.48 -8.90 1.00
CA PHE A 167 -16.57 -7.45 1.16
C PHE A 167 -17.39 -6.80 0.05
N SER A 168 -17.20 -7.21 -1.21
CA SER A 168 -18.02 -6.75 -2.32
C SER A 168 -19.51 -7.08 -2.11
N GLY A 169 -19.80 -8.33 -1.72
CA GLY A 169 -21.16 -8.76 -1.40
C GLY A 169 -21.75 -7.98 -0.23
N ALA A 170 -20.95 -7.67 0.80
CA ALA A 170 -21.36 -6.85 1.93
C ALA A 170 -21.74 -5.44 1.50
N ALA A 171 -20.86 -4.78 0.73
CA ALA A 171 -21.09 -3.41 0.25
C ALA A 171 -22.39 -3.30 -0.56
N TRP A 172 -22.65 -4.25 -1.45
CA TRP A 172 -23.87 -4.26 -2.26
C TRP A 172 -25.14 -4.59 -1.46
N ASN A 173 -25.05 -5.50 -0.47
CA ASN A 173 -26.18 -5.78 0.40
C ASN A 173 -26.56 -4.55 1.26
N ILE A 174 -25.57 -3.87 1.84
CA ILE A 174 -25.80 -2.64 2.60
C ILE A 174 -26.36 -1.54 1.69
N ALA A 175 -25.80 -1.36 0.50
CA ALA A 175 -26.31 -0.40 -0.49
C ALA A 175 -27.77 -0.66 -0.88
N ALA A 176 -28.19 -1.93 -0.88
CA ALA A 176 -29.58 -2.36 -1.15
C ALA A 176 -30.50 -2.32 0.08
N GLY A 177 -30.00 -1.86 1.25
CA GLY A 177 -30.78 -1.80 2.49
C GLY A 177 -30.88 -3.14 3.26
N ASN A 178 -30.11 -4.17 2.86
CA ASN A 178 -30.06 -5.44 3.56
C ASN A 178 -28.88 -5.45 4.58
N ASP A 179 -29.01 -4.64 5.62
CA ASP A 179 -27.97 -4.44 6.62
C ASP A 179 -27.59 -5.71 7.38
N THR A 180 -28.56 -6.59 7.64
CA THR A 180 -28.31 -7.82 8.40
C THR A 180 -27.36 -8.74 7.64
N MET A 181 -27.62 -9.01 6.36
CA MET A 181 -26.74 -9.81 5.53
C MET A 181 -25.40 -9.11 5.31
N GLY A 182 -25.42 -7.80 5.06
CA GLY A 182 -24.20 -7.01 4.92
C GLY A 182 -23.27 -7.14 6.12
N LYS A 183 -23.81 -7.02 7.35
CA LYS A 183 -23.03 -7.19 8.59
C LYS A 183 -22.45 -8.60 8.74
N HIS A 184 -23.18 -9.63 8.41
CA HIS A 184 -22.64 -11.01 8.43
C HIS A 184 -21.49 -11.18 7.44
N LEU A 185 -21.62 -10.63 6.24
CA LEU A 185 -20.57 -10.68 5.23
C LEU A 185 -19.31 -9.86 5.64
N ILE A 186 -19.47 -8.72 6.32
CA ILE A 186 -18.35 -7.96 6.90
C ILE A 186 -17.60 -8.79 7.94
N VAL A 187 -18.29 -9.49 8.82
CA VAL A 187 -17.65 -10.39 9.80
C VAL A 187 -16.88 -11.50 9.09
N GLY A 188 -17.45 -12.10 8.06
CA GLY A 188 -16.77 -13.08 7.23
C GLY A 188 -15.53 -12.53 6.53
N THR A 189 -15.63 -11.32 5.98
CA THR A 189 -14.48 -10.58 5.42
C THR A 189 -13.36 -10.44 6.44
N GLY A 190 -13.69 -9.97 7.64
CA GLY A 190 -12.73 -9.81 8.73
C GLY A 190 -12.04 -11.13 9.11
N ALA A 191 -12.80 -12.22 9.20
CA ALA A 191 -12.26 -13.54 9.48
C ALA A 191 -11.27 -14.01 8.40
N CYS A 192 -11.59 -13.82 7.11
CA CYS A 192 -10.69 -14.16 6.00
C CYS A 192 -9.41 -13.31 6.03
N PHE A 193 -9.52 -12.01 6.25
CA PHE A 193 -8.35 -11.13 6.36
C PHE A 193 -7.51 -11.43 7.59
N PHE A 194 -8.11 -11.88 8.68
CA PHE A 194 -7.36 -12.32 9.85
C PHE A 194 -6.51 -13.57 9.53
N VAL A 195 -7.06 -14.55 8.80
CA VAL A 195 -6.30 -15.72 8.34
C VAL A 195 -5.14 -15.28 7.43
N ALA A 196 -5.39 -14.39 6.47
CA ALA A 196 -4.34 -13.84 5.60
C ALA A 196 -3.25 -13.15 6.42
N CYS A 197 -3.64 -12.37 7.44
CA CYS A 197 -2.73 -11.66 8.31
C CYS A 197 -1.84 -12.64 9.13
N MET A 198 -2.42 -13.67 9.73
CA MET A 198 -1.66 -14.68 10.48
C MET A 198 -0.68 -15.45 9.59
N ALA A 199 -1.09 -15.84 8.39
CA ALA A 199 -0.22 -16.44 7.40
C ALA A 199 0.90 -15.49 6.97
N GLY A 200 0.60 -14.20 6.82
CA GLY A 200 1.57 -13.15 6.52
C GLY A 200 2.62 -12.97 7.62
N TRP A 201 2.22 -12.96 8.89
CA TRP A 201 3.14 -12.91 10.03
C TRP A 201 4.06 -14.14 10.08
N TYR A 202 3.50 -15.31 9.83
CA TYR A 202 4.28 -16.56 9.75
C TYR A 202 5.32 -16.48 8.62
N LEU A 203 4.91 -16.01 7.45
CA LEU A 203 5.80 -15.83 6.30
C LEU A 203 6.91 -14.82 6.59
N LEU A 204 6.55 -13.68 7.20
CA LEU A 204 7.52 -12.66 7.61
C LEU A 204 8.56 -13.26 8.57
N PHE A 205 8.12 -14.02 9.57
CA PHE A 205 9.02 -14.73 10.49
C PHE A 205 9.97 -15.67 9.74
N ALA A 206 9.44 -16.49 8.83
CA ALA A 206 10.24 -17.42 8.04
C ALA A 206 11.32 -16.70 7.20
N ILE A 207 10.92 -15.60 6.52
CA ILE A 207 11.84 -14.77 5.71
C ILE A 207 12.91 -14.13 6.59
N MET A 208 12.52 -13.57 7.75
CA MET A 208 13.47 -12.93 8.67
C MET A 208 14.49 -13.92 9.24
N MET A 209 14.06 -15.14 9.61
CA MET A 209 14.99 -16.18 10.09
C MET A 209 16.00 -16.55 9.01
N THR A 210 15.57 -16.64 7.76
CA THR A 210 16.47 -16.89 6.63
C THR A 210 17.40 -15.69 6.37
N ALA A 211 16.89 -14.46 6.49
CA ALA A 211 17.67 -13.24 6.22
C ALA A 211 18.82 -13.02 7.21
N VAL A 212 18.65 -13.44 8.48
CA VAL A 212 19.69 -13.33 9.52
C VAL A 212 20.52 -14.61 9.69
N ASP A 213 20.38 -15.56 8.75
CA ASP A 213 21.13 -16.82 8.72
C ASP A 213 21.02 -17.67 9.99
N MET A 214 19.79 -17.78 10.51
CA MET A 214 19.52 -18.63 11.67
C MET A 214 19.79 -20.11 11.35
N PRO A 215 20.27 -20.90 12.34
CA PRO A 215 20.65 -22.31 12.13
C PRO A 215 19.47 -23.26 11.93
N PHE A 216 18.25 -22.74 11.80
CA PHE A 216 17.04 -23.50 11.51
C PHE A 216 16.22 -22.82 10.40
N ALA A 217 15.57 -23.64 9.60
CA ALA A 217 14.64 -23.17 8.56
C ALA A 217 13.19 -23.35 9.02
N VAL A 218 12.38 -22.33 8.83
CA VAL A 218 10.93 -22.38 9.10
C VAL A 218 10.24 -23.00 7.89
N PRO A 219 9.46 -24.07 8.03
CA PRO A 219 8.83 -24.74 6.90
C PRO A 219 7.69 -23.89 6.32
N VAL A 220 7.80 -23.52 5.05
CA VAL A 220 6.77 -22.73 4.35
C VAL A 220 5.92 -23.58 3.40
N GLY A 221 6.20 -24.86 3.30
CA GLY A 221 5.50 -25.80 2.38
C GLY A 221 5.83 -25.47 0.92
N ASP A 222 7.01 -25.86 0.47
CA ASP A 222 7.44 -25.65 -0.91
C ASP A 222 6.54 -26.42 -1.90
N LEU A 223 5.92 -25.70 -2.84
CA LEU A 223 5.06 -26.21 -3.90
C LEU A 223 5.72 -26.14 -5.27
N SER A 224 6.95 -25.69 -5.37
CA SER A 224 7.63 -25.42 -6.64
C SER A 224 7.77 -26.64 -7.54
N THR A 225 7.77 -27.85 -6.95
CA THR A 225 7.88 -29.13 -7.66
C THR A 225 6.54 -29.78 -7.99
N MET A 226 5.43 -29.33 -7.40
CA MET A 226 4.11 -29.97 -7.57
C MET A 226 3.53 -29.74 -8.97
N ILE A 227 3.75 -28.56 -9.54
CA ILE A 227 3.30 -28.19 -10.89
C ILE A 227 4.54 -28.02 -11.76
N LYS A 228 4.67 -28.82 -12.82
CA LYS A 228 5.79 -28.72 -13.78
C LYS A 228 5.79 -27.35 -14.45
N GLY A 229 6.95 -26.73 -14.54
CA GLY A 229 7.14 -25.49 -15.29
C GLY A 229 7.19 -25.75 -16.78
N MET A 230 6.98 -24.68 -17.56
CA MET A 230 7.11 -24.76 -19.03
C MET A 230 8.49 -25.26 -19.44
N SER A 231 9.53 -24.75 -18.80
CA SER A 231 10.93 -25.20 -19.01
C SER A 231 11.19 -26.67 -18.65
N ASP A 232 10.44 -27.24 -17.69
CA ASP A 232 10.53 -28.66 -17.34
C ASP A 232 9.84 -29.55 -18.37
N VAL A 233 8.78 -29.03 -19.01
CA VAL A 233 8.05 -29.72 -20.09
C VAL A 233 8.90 -29.69 -21.37
N GLU A 234 9.49 -28.56 -21.71
CA GLU A 234 10.36 -28.43 -22.90
C GLU A 234 11.62 -29.32 -22.84
N ARG A 235 12.19 -29.50 -21.65
CA ARG A 235 13.39 -30.36 -21.48
C ARG A 235 13.10 -31.85 -21.61
N ASN A 236 11.85 -32.27 -21.46
CA ASN A 236 11.41 -33.66 -21.53
C ASN A 236 10.79 -34.05 -22.88
N ASN A 237 10.69 -33.09 -23.83
CA ASN A 237 10.33 -33.29 -25.24
C ASN A 237 11.55 -33.17 -26.13
#